data_a2051032381a3d73aa9de68d1813dbfe
#
_entry.id   a2051032381a3d73aa9de68d1813dbfe
#
_cell.length_a   1.000
_cell.length_b   1.000
_cell.length_c   1.000
_cell.angle_alpha   90.00
_cell.angle_beta   90.00
_cell.angle_gamma   90.00
#
_symmetry.space_group_name_H-M   'P 1'
#
loop_
_entity.id
_entity.type
_entity.pdbx_description
1 polymer ?
#
loop_
_entity_poly.entity_id
_entity_poly.type
_entity_poly.pdbx_seq_one_letter_code
_entity_poly.pdbx_strand_id
1 'polypeptide(L)'
;LNTLVRGQKLPIFSASGLPHAALAAQIARQAKVRGKDEKFAVVFAAMGITFEESNFFVDSFKETGAIDRTVLFMNLANDPAVERIATPRMALTAAEYLAFEKDMHVLVILTDITNYADALREISAARKEVPGRRGYPGYMYTDLASLYERAGRQNGKIGSITMIPILTMPEDDKTHPIPDLTGYITEGQIILSRELYRKGVNPPIDVLPSLSRLKDKGIGEGKTRKDHSNTMNQLFAAYARGKDAKELMTILGEAALSDVDLIYAKFADEFEKEYVSQGFNADRDIEETLNIGWKLLSILPRSELKRIDDEYLDMYYGKF
;
A
#
# COMPACT_ATOMS: atom_id res chain seq x y z
N LEU A 1 -0.70 -10.87 0.39
CA LEU A 1 -0.37 -10.86 1.81
C LEU A 1 -1.20 -9.84 2.60
N ASN A 2 -1.34 -8.60 2.10
CA ASN A 2 -2.09 -7.54 2.74
C ASN A 2 -3.27 -7.13 1.86
N THR A 3 -4.45 -7.64 2.19
CA THR A 3 -5.67 -7.40 1.44
C THR A 3 -6.28 -6.06 1.81
N LEU A 4 -6.69 -5.28 0.80
CA LEU A 4 -7.43 -4.04 0.97
C LEU A 4 -8.93 -4.32 0.93
N VAL A 5 -9.66 -3.85 1.94
CA VAL A 5 -11.10 -4.04 2.09
C VAL A 5 -11.84 -2.75 1.76
N ARG A 6 -13.04 -2.84 1.19
CA ARG A 6 -13.89 -1.67 0.91
C ARG A 6 -14.15 -0.85 2.18
N GLY A 7 -13.91 0.44 2.11
CA GLY A 7 -14.04 1.35 3.24
C GLY A 7 -12.81 1.44 4.14
N GLN A 8 -11.74 0.72 3.85
CA GLN A 8 -10.48 0.76 4.59
C GLN A 8 -9.63 1.96 4.17
N LYS A 9 -8.87 2.48 5.12
CA LYS A 9 -7.77 3.42 4.90
C LYS A 9 -6.44 2.73 5.17
N LEU A 10 -5.66 2.51 4.12
CA LEU A 10 -4.37 1.81 4.19
C LEU A 10 -3.27 2.67 3.55
N PRO A 11 -2.43 3.34 4.34
CA PRO A 11 -1.40 4.22 3.82
C PRO A 11 -0.21 3.47 3.24
N ILE A 12 0.49 4.14 2.32
CA ILE A 12 1.80 3.75 1.81
C ILE A 12 2.84 4.71 2.38
N PHE A 13 3.79 4.15 3.13
CA PHE A 13 4.94 4.86 3.66
C PHE A 13 6.10 4.72 2.69
N SER A 14 6.39 5.79 1.97
CA SER A 14 7.50 5.91 1.04
C SER A 14 8.65 6.69 1.65
N ALA A 15 9.69 6.90 0.86
CA ALA A 15 10.82 7.76 1.19
C ALA A 15 11.28 8.51 -0.07
N SER A 16 12.05 9.57 0.11
CA SER A 16 12.55 10.37 -1.00
C SER A 16 13.30 9.53 -2.02
N GLY A 17 12.95 9.67 -3.30
CA GLY A 17 13.56 8.93 -4.41
C GLY A 17 13.06 7.49 -4.59
N LEU A 18 12.10 7.01 -3.80
CA LEU A 18 11.42 5.74 -4.04
C LEU A 18 10.25 5.91 -5.03
N PRO A 19 9.85 4.85 -5.76
CA PRO A 19 8.92 4.94 -6.90
C PRO A 19 7.45 4.97 -6.47
N HIS A 20 7.10 5.77 -5.45
CA HIS A 20 5.71 5.84 -4.95
C HIS A 20 4.75 6.46 -5.96
N ALA A 21 5.21 7.40 -6.79
CA ALA A 21 4.39 7.97 -7.86
C ALA A 21 4.01 6.91 -8.91
N ALA A 22 4.97 6.08 -9.33
CA ALA A 22 4.72 4.98 -10.25
C ALA A 22 3.76 3.95 -9.65
N LEU A 23 3.92 3.62 -8.37
CA LEU A 23 3.02 2.72 -7.65
C LEU A 23 1.60 3.30 -7.52
N ALA A 24 1.47 4.58 -7.19
CA ALA A 24 0.19 5.27 -7.13
C ALA A 24 -0.54 5.25 -8.48
N ALA A 25 0.19 5.54 -9.56
CA ALA A 25 -0.36 5.49 -10.92
C ALA A 25 -0.80 4.07 -11.30
N GLN A 26 -0.02 3.05 -10.98
CA GLN A 26 -0.36 1.65 -11.24
C GLN A 26 -1.62 1.23 -10.48
N ILE A 27 -1.72 1.56 -9.19
CA ILE A 27 -2.92 1.27 -8.39
C ILE A 27 -4.15 1.96 -8.98
N ALA A 28 -4.07 3.24 -9.33
CA ALA A 28 -5.19 3.99 -9.90
C ALA A 28 -5.66 3.40 -11.24
N ARG A 29 -4.72 2.97 -12.10
CA ARG A 29 -5.03 2.36 -13.40
C ARG A 29 -5.68 0.99 -13.30
N GLN A 30 -5.22 0.16 -12.36
CA GLN A 30 -5.56 -1.26 -12.27
C GLN A 30 -6.62 -1.56 -11.21
N ALA A 31 -6.89 -0.63 -10.31
CA ALA A 31 -7.90 -0.83 -9.28
C ALA A 31 -9.27 -1.11 -9.89
N LYS A 32 -9.90 -2.15 -9.38
CA LYS A 32 -11.23 -2.60 -9.80
C LYS A 32 -11.96 -3.23 -8.62
N VAL A 33 -13.27 -3.19 -8.68
CA VAL A 33 -14.12 -3.85 -7.70
C VAL A 33 -14.42 -5.27 -8.20
N ARG A 34 -14.38 -6.23 -7.30
CA ARG A 34 -14.78 -7.61 -7.61
C ARG A 34 -16.31 -7.70 -7.61
N GLY A 35 -16.92 -7.85 -8.78
CA GLY A 35 -18.38 -7.89 -9.01
C GLY A 35 -18.72 -7.37 -10.40
N LYS A 36 -19.69 -7.97 -11.09
CA LYS A 36 -19.93 -7.72 -12.52
C LYS A 36 -20.63 -6.37 -12.84
N ASP A 37 -21.31 -5.75 -11.89
CA ASP A 37 -22.14 -4.56 -12.15
C ASP A 37 -21.97 -3.42 -11.13
N GLU A 38 -20.85 -3.43 -10.37
CA GLU A 38 -20.65 -2.39 -9.37
C GLU A 38 -19.96 -1.17 -9.98
N LYS A 39 -20.55 0.00 -9.78
CA LYS A 39 -20.00 1.27 -10.24
C LYS A 39 -18.72 1.59 -9.46
N PHE A 40 -17.64 1.90 -10.17
CA PHE A 40 -16.35 2.21 -9.59
C PHE A 40 -15.77 3.50 -10.13
N ALA A 41 -15.15 4.29 -9.27
CA ALA A 41 -14.40 5.49 -9.64
C ALA A 41 -13.14 5.63 -8.80
N VAL A 42 -12.16 6.37 -9.33
CA VAL A 42 -10.97 6.79 -8.60
C VAL A 42 -11.03 8.30 -8.41
N VAL A 43 -10.72 8.77 -7.21
CA VAL A 43 -10.46 10.18 -6.92
C VAL A 43 -8.98 10.28 -6.55
N PHE A 44 -8.22 10.95 -7.39
CA PHE A 44 -6.78 11.10 -7.24
C PHE A 44 -6.45 12.56 -6.90
N ALA A 45 -5.89 12.78 -5.71
CA ALA A 45 -5.49 14.09 -5.26
C ALA A 45 -3.98 14.13 -5.03
N ALA A 46 -3.28 14.96 -5.79
CA ALA A 46 -1.86 15.20 -5.66
C ALA A 46 -1.59 16.59 -5.07
N MET A 47 -0.77 16.64 -4.03
CA MET A 47 -0.49 17.84 -3.24
C MET A 47 0.99 18.15 -3.26
N GLY A 48 1.35 19.35 -3.76
CA GLY A 48 2.74 19.81 -3.78
C GLY A 48 3.66 19.00 -4.67
N ILE A 49 3.14 18.43 -5.76
CA ILE A 49 3.91 17.67 -6.72
C ILE A 49 4.61 18.56 -7.75
N THR A 50 5.64 18.05 -8.41
CA THR A 50 6.31 18.76 -9.50
C THR A 50 5.44 18.78 -10.76
N PHE A 51 5.79 19.66 -11.70
CA PHE A 51 5.11 19.71 -12.99
C PHE A 51 5.32 18.41 -13.79
N GLU A 52 6.51 17.82 -13.71
CA GLU A 52 6.84 16.55 -14.35
C GLU A 52 6.00 15.39 -13.79
N GLU A 53 5.83 15.33 -12.46
CA GLU A 53 4.97 14.32 -11.83
C GLU A 53 3.50 14.50 -12.23
N SER A 54 3.02 15.75 -12.31
CA SER A 54 1.67 16.05 -12.77
C SER A 54 1.43 15.54 -14.18
N ASN A 55 2.35 15.83 -15.11
CA ASN A 55 2.28 15.32 -16.48
C ASN A 55 2.33 13.79 -16.53
N PHE A 56 3.23 13.19 -15.76
CA PHE A 56 3.34 11.73 -15.67
C PHE A 56 2.00 11.08 -15.28
N PHE A 57 1.30 11.59 -14.28
CA PHE A 57 0.00 11.06 -13.89
C PHE A 57 -1.06 11.24 -14.98
N VAL A 58 -1.16 12.44 -15.55
CA VAL A 58 -2.15 12.73 -16.61
C VAL A 58 -1.92 11.86 -17.83
N ASP A 59 -0.68 11.76 -18.29
CA ASP A 59 -0.32 10.96 -19.48
C ASP A 59 -0.55 9.47 -19.23
N SER A 60 -0.11 8.95 -18.05
CA SER A 60 -0.34 7.57 -17.67
C SER A 60 -1.85 7.19 -17.63
N PHE A 61 -2.70 8.09 -17.15
CA PHE A 61 -4.14 7.84 -17.09
C PHE A 61 -4.81 7.96 -18.45
N LYS A 62 -4.36 8.87 -19.32
CA LYS A 62 -4.85 9.01 -20.70
C LYS A 62 -4.46 7.81 -21.55
N GLU A 63 -3.20 7.41 -21.53
CA GLU A 63 -2.68 6.28 -22.33
C GLU A 63 -3.37 4.96 -22.02
N THR A 64 -3.79 4.77 -20.77
CA THR A 64 -4.43 3.54 -20.31
C THR A 64 -5.96 3.60 -20.29
N GLY A 65 -6.56 4.75 -20.62
CA GLY A 65 -8.00 4.96 -20.53
C GLY A 65 -8.52 5.09 -19.09
N ALA A 66 -7.66 5.06 -18.07
CA ALA A 66 -8.06 5.22 -16.68
C ALA A 66 -8.63 6.61 -16.38
N ILE A 67 -8.35 7.60 -17.22
CA ILE A 67 -8.85 8.97 -17.09
C ILE A 67 -10.38 9.04 -17.08
N ASP A 68 -11.06 8.16 -17.83
CA ASP A 68 -12.51 8.17 -17.96
C ASP A 68 -13.26 7.83 -16.67
N ARG A 69 -12.58 7.22 -15.71
CA ARG A 69 -13.11 6.86 -14.38
C ARG A 69 -12.40 7.54 -13.23
N THR A 70 -11.53 8.53 -13.51
CA THR A 70 -10.70 9.21 -12.51
C THR A 70 -11.02 10.68 -12.44
N VAL A 71 -11.30 11.17 -11.23
CA VAL A 71 -11.38 12.60 -10.93
C VAL A 71 -10.01 13.04 -10.39
N LEU A 72 -9.41 14.03 -11.03
CA LEU A 72 -8.07 14.53 -10.70
C LEU A 72 -8.15 15.87 -9.98
N PHE A 73 -7.46 15.95 -8.83
CA PHE A 73 -7.17 17.19 -8.12
C PHE A 73 -5.65 17.33 -8.05
N MET A 74 -5.10 18.36 -8.70
CA MET A 74 -3.67 18.57 -8.78
C MET A 74 -3.30 19.92 -8.18
N ASN A 75 -2.45 19.92 -7.16
CA ASN A 75 -1.81 21.09 -6.60
C ASN A 75 -0.31 20.96 -6.82
N LEU A 76 0.28 21.92 -7.50
CA LEU A 76 1.69 21.90 -7.83
C LEU A 76 2.55 22.47 -6.68
N ALA A 77 3.84 22.17 -6.71
CA ALA A 77 4.78 22.59 -5.68
C ALA A 77 4.89 24.12 -5.55
N ASN A 78 4.66 24.85 -6.65
CA ASN A 78 4.68 26.33 -6.70
C ASN A 78 3.31 26.97 -6.45
N ASP A 79 2.25 26.19 -6.28
CA ASP A 79 0.94 26.71 -5.89
C ASP A 79 0.92 27.11 -4.40
N PRO A 80 0.04 28.04 -4.00
CA PRO A 80 -0.06 28.49 -2.61
C PRO A 80 -0.34 27.36 -1.61
N ALA A 81 0.28 27.41 -0.42
CA ALA A 81 0.09 26.43 0.66
C ALA A 81 -1.38 26.27 1.08
N VAL A 82 -2.18 27.36 1.02
CA VAL A 82 -3.61 27.33 1.34
C VAL A 82 -4.38 26.44 0.37
N GLU A 83 -4.07 26.48 -0.92
CA GLU A 83 -4.68 25.63 -1.93
C GLU A 83 -4.31 24.15 -1.70
N ARG A 84 -3.06 23.91 -1.30
CA ARG A 84 -2.60 22.56 -0.93
C ARG A 84 -3.38 21.97 0.22
N ILE A 85 -3.72 22.78 1.23
CA ILE A 85 -4.58 22.35 2.35
C ILE A 85 -6.02 22.09 1.90
N ALA A 86 -6.54 22.85 0.94
CA ALA A 86 -7.90 22.71 0.43
C ALA A 86 -8.06 21.46 -0.49
N THR A 87 -7.02 21.13 -1.24
CA THR A 87 -7.04 20.07 -2.27
C THR A 87 -7.59 18.73 -1.78
N PRO A 88 -7.10 18.09 -0.71
CA PRO A 88 -7.62 16.81 -0.26
C PRO A 88 -9.05 16.91 0.27
N ARG A 89 -9.46 18.05 0.82
CA ARG A 89 -10.83 18.28 1.30
C ARG A 89 -11.82 18.33 0.16
N MET A 90 -11.49 19.02 -0.91
CA MET A 90 -12.29 19.07 -2.14
C MET A 90 -12.39 17.70 -2.80
N ALA A 91 -11.27 16.98 -2.89
CA ALA A 91 -11.23 15.63 -3.44
C ALA A 91 -12.12 14.66 -2.65
N LEU A 92 -12.05 14.71 -1.34
CA LEU A 92 -12.89 13.86 -0.47
C LEU A 92 -14.38 14.23 -0.56
N THR A 93 -14.70 15.51 -0.73
CA THR A 93 -16.10 15.93 -0.96
C THR A 93 -16.64 15.39 -2.28
N ALA A 94 -15.83 15.41 -3.35
CA ALA A 94 -16.22 14.77 -4.61
C ALA A 94 -16.36 13.25 -4.44
N ALA A 95 -15.46 12.60 -3.69
CA ALA A 95 -15.54 11.17 -3.40
C ALA A 95 -16.82 10.80 -2.62
N GLU A 96 -17.17 11.58 -1.62
CA GLU A 96 -18.43 11.38 -0.84
C GLU A 96 -19.68 11.50 -1.71
N TYR A 97 -19.72 12.50 -2.61
CA TYR A 97 -20.81 12.64 -3.56
C TYR A 97 -20.94 11.41 -4.47
N LEU A 98 -19.82 10.95 -5.04
CA LEU A 98 -19.82 9.76 -5.90
C LEU A 98 -20.22 8.51 -5.12
N ALA A 99 -19.71 8.35 -3.91
CA ALA A 99 -19.97 7.16 -3.10
C ALA A 99 -21.41 7.12 -2.58
N PHE A 100 -21.89 8.21 -1.99
CA PHE A 100 -23.11 8.18 -1.18
C PHE A 100 -24.33 8.76 -1.88
N GLU A 101 -24.16 9.53 -2.96
CA GLU A 101 -25.26 10.04 -3.78
C GLU A 101 -25.37 9.34 -5.15
N LYS A 102 -24.27 8.72 -5.63
CA LYS A 102 -24.26 7.98 -6.91
C LYS A 102 -24.08 6.48 -6.73
N ASP A 103 -24.01 5.99 -5.50
CA ASP A 103 -23.85 4.57 -5.12
C ASP A 103 -22.63 3.92 -5.78
N MET A 104 -21.50 4.62 -5.81
CA MET A 104 -20.25 4.14 -6.39
C MET A 104 -19.29 3.62 -5.31
N HIS A 105 -18.47 2.65 -5.66
CA HIS A 105 -17.28 2.34 -4.87
C HIS A 105 -16.14 3.22 -5.33
N VAL A 106 -15.64 4.08 -4.43
CA VAL A 106 -14.63 5.07 -4.75
C VAL A 106 -13.32 4.71 -4.09
N LEU A 107 -12.25 4.65 -4.88
CA LEU A 107 -10.88 4.60 -4.37
C LEU A 107 -10.31 6.01 -4.37
N VAL A 108 -9.94 6.49 -3.19
CA VAL A 108 -9.27 7.79 -3.02
C VAL A 108 -7.78 7.56 -2.83
N ILE A 109 -6.96 8.21 -3.64
CA ILE A 109 -5.50 8.24 -3.50
C ILE A 109 -5.10 9.67 -3.18
N LEU A 110 -4.44 9.87 -2.04
CA LEU A 110 -3.92 11.17 -1.60
C LEU A 110 -2.39 11.11 -1.58
N THR A 111 -1.73 11.87 -2.42
CA THR A 111 -0.25 11.97 -2.52
C THR A 111 0.20 13.42 -2.71
N ASP A 112 1.16 14.00 -2.02
CA ASP A 112 1.88 13.45 -0.88
C ASP A 112 1.39 14.10 0.42
N ILE A 113 1.06 13.27 1.39
CA ILE A 113 0.58 13.73 2.71
C ILE A 113 1.68 14.51 3.45
N THR A 114 2.95 14.24 3.18
CA THR A 114 4.05 15.00 3.77
C THR A 114 4.04 16.45 3.29
N ASN A 115 3.84 16.67 1.99
CA ASN A 115 3.68 18.02 1.44
C ASN A 115 2.47 18.76 2.01
N TYR A 116 1.37 18.01 2.24
CA TYR A 116 0.19 18.56 2.92
C TYR A 116 0.51 18.98 4.37
N ALA A 117 1.18 18.14 5.13
CA ALA A 117 1.56 18.44 6.51
C ALA A 117 2.56 19.61 6.59
N ASP A 118 3.47 19.72 5.64
CA ASP A 118 4.39 20.84 5.53
C ASP A 118 3.65 22.16 5.23
N ALA A 119 2.61 22.12 4.41
CA ALA A 119 1.74 23.29 4.20
C ALA A 119 1.00 23.69 5.50
N LEU A 120 0.53 22.73 6.29
CA LEU A 120 -0.05 23.02 7.62
C LEU A 120 0.98 23.70 8.53
N ARG A 121 2.22 23.22 8.55
CA ARG A 121 3.31 23.79 9.34
C ARG A 121 3.62 25.23 8.89
N GLU A 122 3.67 25.48 7.60
CA GLU A 122 3.89 26.82 7.03
C GLU A 122 2.78 27.81 7.45
N ILE A 123 1.52 27.42 7.31
CA ILE A 123 0.38 28.27 7.68
C ILE A 123 0.33 28.51 9.20
N SER A 124 0.58 27.48 10.00
CA SER A 124 0.63 27.59 11.46
C SER A 124 1.74 28.56 11.90
N ALA A 125 2.92 28.47 11.30
CA ALA A 125 4.02 29.38 11.58
C ALA A 125 3.68 30.83 11.16
N ALA A 126 3.07 31.04 10.00
CA ALA A 126 2.61 32.34 9.56
C ALA A 126 1.58 32.99 10.51
N ARG A 127 0.73 32.16 11.12
CA ARG A 127 -0.25 32.58 12.14
C ARG A 127 0.36 32.74 13.54
N LYS A 128 1.65 32.47 13.72
CA LYS A 128 2.35 32.53 15.01
C LYS A 128 1.72 31.61 16.06
N GLU A 129 1.18 30.49 15.65
CA GLU A 129 0.65 29.46 16.54
C GLU A 129 1.80 28.78 17.30
N VAL A 130 1.52 28.28 18.53
CA VAL A 130 2.53 27.57 19.31
C VAL A 130 2.86 26.25 18.60
N PRO A 131 4.13 26.03 18.22
CA PRO A 131 4.52 24.81 17.50
C PRO A 131 4.47 23.59 18.41
N GLY A 132 4.02 22.47 17.87
CA GLY A 132 4.12 21.16 18.45
C GLY A 132 5.43 20.45 18.06
N ARG A 133 5.40 19.11 18.09
CA ARG A 133 6.55 18.26 17.79
C ARG A 133 7.08 18.56 16.38
N ARG A 134 8.40 18.76 16.24
CA ARG A 134 9.11 19.11 14.98
C ARG A 134 8.54 20.35 14.23
N GLY A 135 7.90 21.26 14.97
CA GLY A 135 7.35 22.50 14.39
C GLY A 135 5.99 22.34 13.71
N TYR A 136 5.40 21.16 13.69
CA TYR A 136 4.05 20.95 13.19
C TYR A 136 3.01 21.54 14.16
N PRO A 137 1.81 21.94 13.68
CA PRO A 137 0.78 22.46 14.57
C PRO A 137 0.30 21.38 15.56
N GLY A 138 -0.02 21.77 16.78
CA GLY A 138 -0.51 20.86 17.82
C GLY A 138 -1.78 20.09 17.42
N TYR A 139 -2.57 20.63 16.50
CA TYR A 139 -3.79 20.01 15.97
C TYR A 139 -3.55 19.10 14.75
N MET A 140 -2.31 18.80 14.37
CA MET A 140 -2.03 17.98 13.14
C MET A 140 -2.70 16.61 13.21
N TYR A 141 -2.73 15.98 14.41
CA TYR A 141 -3.45 14.70 14.59
C TYR A 141 -4.93 14.82 14.22
N THR A 142 -5.62 15.79 14.78
CA THR A 142 -7.05 16.01 14.53
C THR A 142 -7.31 16.41 13.08
N ASP A 143 -6.41 17.16 12.49
CA ASP A 143 -6.51 17.58 11.09
C ASP A 143 -6.38 16.37 10.15
N LEU A 144 -5.34 15.54 10.30
CA LEU A 144 -5.18 14.30 9.54
C LEU A 144 -6.35 13.33 9.78
N ALA A 145 -6.80 13.19 11.03
CA ALA A 145 -7.95 12.36 11.34
C ALA A 145 -9.21 12.84 10.61
N SER A 146 -9.42 14.16 10.50
CA SER A 146 -10.55 14.75 9.78
C SER A 146 -10.56 14.40 8.29
N LEU A 147 -9.41 14.12 7.69
CA LEU A 147 -9.31 13.62 6.32
C LEU A 147 -9.52 12.10 6.27
N TYR A 148 -8.78 11.34 7.07
CA TYR A 148 -8.75 9.89 6.98
C TYR A 148 -10.07 9.23 7.42
N GLU A 149 -10.76 9.79 8.42
CA GLU A 149 -12.04 9.27 8.90
C GLU A 149 -13.22 9.46 7.92
N ARG A 150 -12.99 10.16 6.82
CA ARG A 150 -13.97 10.24 5.70
C ARG A 150 -14.00 8.97 4.85
N ALA A 151 -13.01 8.09 4.98
CA ALA A 151 -13.06 6.75 4.40
C ALA A 151 -14.01 5.86 5.20
N GLY A 152 -14.77 5.02 4.49
CA GLY A 152 -15.67 4.09 5.15
C GLY A 152 -16.88 3.68 4.30
N ARG A 153 -17.81 3.05 4.98
CA ARG A 153 -19.16 2.71 4.48
C ARG A 153 -20.19 3.32 5.39
N GLN A 154 -21.29 3.78 4.82
CA GLN A 154 -22.42 4.29 5.60
C GLN A 154 -23.57 3.27 5.62
N ASN A 155 -24.23 3.16 6.77
CA ASN A 155 -25.42 2.32 6.90
C ASN A 155 -26.52 2.80 5.93
N GLY A 156 -27.12 1.87 5.19
CA GLY A 156 -28.17 2.17 4.21
C GLY A 156 -27.67 2.70 2.85
N LYS A 157 -26.35 2.86 2.66
CA LYS A 157 -25.75 3.23 1.39
C LYS A 157 -24.97 2.05 0.77
N ILE A 158 -25.04 1.92 -0.54
CA ILE A 158 -24.35 0.87 -1.30
C ILE A 158 -22.88 1.23 -1.47
N GLY A 159 -22.60 2.50 -1.76
CA GLY A 159 -21.27 3.00 -2.05
C GLY A 159 -20.30 2.91 -0.88
N SER A 160 -19.03 3.10 -1.17
CA SER A 160 -17.96 3.11 -0.17
C SER A 160 -16.81 4.01 -0.59
N ILE A 161 -16.06 4.51 0.37
CA ILE A 161 -14.80 5.22 0.16
C ILE A 161 -13.68 4.39 0.75
N THR A 162 -12.80 3.89 -0.10
CA THR A 162 -11.54 3.24 0.28
C THR A 162 -10.41 4.23 0.02
N MET A 163 -9.47 4.36 0.95
CA MET A 163 -8.45 5.40 0.89
C MET A 163 -7.04 4.84 0.97
N ILE A 164 -6.17 5.32 0.10
CA ILE A 164 -4.73 5.07 0.12
C ILE A 164 -4.02 6.41 0.26
N PRO A 165 -3.74 6.88 1.49
CA PRO A 165 -2.85 7.99 1.71
C PRO A 165 -1.41 7.56 1.43
N ILE A 166 -0.66 8.36 0.66
CA ILE A 166 0.76 8.12 0.38
C ILE A 166 1.55 9.25 1.02
N LEU A 167 2.55 8.90 1.80
CA LEU A 167 3.44 9.85 2.44
C LEU A 167 4.91 9.51 2.20
N THR A 168 5.74 10.52 2.17
CA THR A 168 7.20 10.38 2.14
C THR A 168 7.75 10.60 3.54
N MET A 169 8.38 9.58 4.10
CA MET A 169 9.00 9.67 5.43
C MET A 169 10.26 10.56 5.36
N PRO A 170 10.29 11.69 6.08
CA PRO A 170 11.52 12.48 6.18
C PRO A 170 12.63 11.64 6.83
N GLU A 171 13.82 11.64 6.20
CA GLU A 171 14.99 10.90 6.68
C GLU A 171 14.78 9.37 6.82
N ASP A 172 13.82 8.79 6.09
CA ASP A 172 13.38 7.39 6.21
C ASP A 172 12.91 7.03 7.65
N ASP A 173 12.56 8.04 8.46
CA ASP A 173 12.22 7.90 9.88
C ASP A 173 10.72 7.61 10.08
N LYS A 174 10.40 6.36 10.44
CA LYS A 174 9.03 5.91 10.76
C LYS A 174 8.46 6.57 12.02
N THR A 175 9.32 7.12 12.90
CA THR A 175 8.93 7.79 14.15
C THR A 175 8.67 9.29 13.97
N HIS A 176 8.86 9.81 12.74
CA HIS A 176 8.50 11.17 12.42
C HIS A 176 6.99 11.40 12.61
N PRO A 177 6.54 12.60 13.07
CA PRO A 177 5.13 12.84 13.37
C PRO A 177 4.15 12.45 12.26
N ILE A 178 4.51 12.61 10.99
CA ILE A 178 3.61 12.34 9.87
C ILE A 178 3.32 10.84 9.73
N PRO A 179 4.30 9.93 9.57
CA PRO A 179 4.02 8.50 9.53
C PRO A 179 3.48 7.97 10.86
N ASP A 180 3.97 8.46 11.99
CA ASP A 180 3.54 8.03 13.32
C ASP A 180 2.04 8.28 13.52
N LEU A 181 1.57 9.51 13.32
CA LEU A 181 0.15 9.86 13.43
C LEU A 181 -0.72 9.16 12.38
N THR A 182 -0.23 9.05 11.14
CA THR A 182 -0.95 8.34 10.08
C THR A 182 -1.14 6.86 10.43
N GLY A 183 -0.13 6.19 10.97
CA GLY A 183 -0.20 4.81 11.41
C GLY A 183 -1.18 4.60 12.59
N TYR A 184 -1.34 5.62 13.43
CA TYR A 184 -2.30 5.60 14.55
C TYR A 184 -3.76 5.67 14.07
N ILE A 185 -4.03 6.52 13.07
CA ILE A 185 -5.40 6.79 12.61
C ILE A 185 -5.90 5.68 11.66
N THR A 186 -5.00 5.06 10.92
CA THR A 186 -5.34 4.13 9.83
C THR A 186 -5.30 2.66 10.25
N GLU A 187 -5.76 1.76 9.37
CA GLU A 187 -5.85 0.32 9.67
C GLU A 187 -4.64 -0.48 9.16
N GLY A 188 -3.45 0.05 9.33
CA GLY A 188 -2.18 -0.59 8.94
C GLY A 188 -1.29 0.33 8.13
N GLN A 189 -0.31 -0.23 7.44
CA GLN A 189 0.59 0.48 6.54
C GLN A 189 1.24 -0.48 5.55
N ILE A 190 1.57 0.02 4.36
CA ILE A 190 2.47 -0.61 3.41
C ILE A 190 3.75 0.22 3.37
N ILE A 191 4.90 -0.40 3.54
CA ILE A 191 6.19 0.29 3.65
C ILE A 191 7.04 -0.03 2.44
N LEU A 192 7.59 1.00 1.79
CA LEU A 192 8.56 0.85 0.72
C LEU A 192 9.99 0.83 1.30
N SER A 193 10.84 -0.04 0.77
CA SER A 193 12.20 -0.27 1.22
C SER A 193 13.21 0.25 0.22
N ARG A 194 14.14 1.09 0.69
CA ARG A 194 15.28 1.56 -0.10
C ARG A 194 16.24 0.42 -0.44
N GLU A 195 16.39 -0.56 0.46
CA GLU A 195 17.23 -1.74 0.23
C GLU A 195 16.68 -2.57 -0.95
N LEU A 196 15.40 -2.89 -0.93
CA LEU A 196 14.74 -3.64 -2.02
C LEU A 196 14.78 -2.88 -3.34
N TYR A 197 14.60 -1.56 -3.29
CA TYR A 197 14.70 -0.73 -4.49
C TYR A 197 16.11 -0.79 -5.12
N ARG A 198 17.16 -0.73 -4.30
CA ARG A 198 18.55 -0.88 -4.77
C ARG A 198 18.84 -2.28 -5.33
N LYS A 199 18.14 -3.30 -4.87
CA LYS A 199 18.20 -4.66 -5.43
C LYS A 199 17.41 -4.83 -6.72
N GLY A 200 16.73 -3.79 -7.20
CA GLY A 200 15.90 -3.85 -8.40
C GLY A 200 14.52 -4.49 -8.21
N VAL A 201 14.07 -4.69 -6.97
CA VAL A 201 12.72 -5.16 -6.67
C VAL A 201 11.73 -4.01 -6.89
N ASN A 202 10.75 -4.21 -7.76
CA ASN A 202 9.75 -3.18 -8.09
C ASN A 202 8.33 -3.75 -8.19
N PRO A 203 7.33 -3.28 -7.38
CA PRO A 203 7.49 -2.26 -6.33
C PRO A 203 8.31 -2.77 -5.15
N PRO A 204 9.11 -1.91 -4.51
CA PRO A 204 10.02 -2.32 -3.43
C PRO A 204 9.31 -2.39 -2.08
N ILE A 205 8.27 -3.21 -1.99
CA ILE A 205 7.46 -3.35 -0.77
C ILE A 205 8.18 -4.23 0.25
N ASP A 206 8.46 -3.63 1.42
CA ASP A 206 8.95 -4.38 2.58
C ASP A 206 7.78 -5.11 3.24
N VAL A 207 7.73 -6.41 3.02
CA VAL A 207 6.60 -7.25 3.41
C VAL A 207 6.48 -7.41 4.92
N LEU A 208 7.61 -7.52 5.64
CA LEU A 208 7.60 -7.85 7.08
C LEU A 208 7.00 -6.75 7.94
N PRO A 209 7.36 -5.46 7.79
CA PRO A 209 6.75 -4.37 8.55
C PRO A 209 5.42 -3.88 7.95
N SER A 210 5.03 -4.36 6.77
CA SER A 210 3.76 -4.02 6.14
C SER A 210 2.61 -4.84 6.73
N LEU A 211 1.50 -4.17 7.05
CA LEU A 211 0.36 -4.76 7.72
C LEU A 211 -0.95 -4.15 7.25
N SER A 212 -1.95 -4.99 6.97
CA SER A 212 -3.35 -4.59 6.93
C SER A 212 -4.11 -5.27 8.07
N ARG A 213 -4.63 -4.47 9.01
CA ARG A 213 -5.37 -4.99 10.18
C ARG A 213 -6.72 -5.61 9.80
N LEU A 214 -7.23 -5.30 8.61
CA LEU A 214 -8.49 -5.83 8.10
C LEU A 214 -8.31 -6.93 7.04
N LYS A 215 -7.09 -7.42 6.83
CA LYS A 215 -6.77 -8.39 5.78
C LYS A 215 -7.70 -9.62 5.79
N ASP A 216 -7.98 -10.16 6.98
CA ASP A 216 -8.80 -11.37 7.13
C ASP A 216 -10.26 -11.16 6.72
N LYS A 217 -10.76 -9.92 6.75
CA LYS A 217 -12.11 -9.58 6.27
C LYS A 217 -12.24 -9.61 4.75
N GLY A 218 -11.14 -9.59 4.03
CA GLY A 218 -11.09 -9.57 2.55
C GLY A 218 -10.75 -10.91 1.92
N ILE A 219 -10.55 -11.99 2.69
CA ILE A 219 -10.08 -13.29 2.21
C ILE A 219 -11.03 -14.43 2.59
N GLY A 220 -10.84 -15.59 1.96
CA GLY A 220 -11.59 -16.82 2.23
C GLY A 220 -12.80 -17.04 1.33
N GLU A 221 -13.64 -17.99 1.72
CA GLU A 221 -14.79 -18.47 0.95
C GLU A 221 -15.73 -17.32 0.51
N GLY A 222 -16.10 -17.32 -0.76
CA GLY A 222 -16.93 -16.27 -1.37
C GLY A 222 -16.18 -14.96 -1.72
N LYS A 223 -14.92 -14.83 -1.31
CA LYS A 223 -14.09 -13.65 -1.56
C LYS A 223 -12.83 -13.98 -2.35
N THR A 224 -12.07 -14.99 -1.90
CA THR A 224 -10.87 -15.46 -2.55
C THR A 224 -10.83 -17.01 -2.48
N ARG A 225 -9.73 -17.62 -2.89
CA ARG A 225 -9.56 -19.07 -2.80
C ARG A 225 -9.45 -19.52 -1.32
N LYS A 226 -9.96 -20.70 -0.99
CA LYS A 226 -10.04 -21.19 0.40
C LYS A 226 -8.69 -21.30 1.11
N ASP A 227 -7.64 -21.67 0.39
CA ASP A 227 -6.27 -21.79 0.90
C ASP A 227 -5.57 -20.45 1.16
N HIS A 228 -6.15 -19.32 0.77
CA HIS A 228 -5.49 -18.00 0.80
C HIS A 228 -4.91 -17.68 2.17
N SER A 229 -5.67 -17.89 3.25
CA SER A 229 -5.20 -17.60 4.62
C SER A 229 -3.96 -18.43 4.99
N ASN A 230 -4.02 -19.73 4.74
CA ASN A 230 -2.94 -20.65 5.04
C ASN A 230 -1.69 -20.33 4.21
N THR A 231 -1.86 -20.14 2.91
CA THR A 231 -0.79 -19.79 1.97
C THR A 231 -0.11 -18.48 2.37
N MET A 232 -0.89 -17.44 2.67
CA MET A 232 -0.38 -16.14 3.10
C MET A 232 0.43 -16.25 4.40
N ASN A 233 -0.08 -16.94 5.41
CA ASN A 233 0.59 -17.10 6.69
C ASN A 233 1.90 -17.90 6.56
N GLN A 234 1.92 -18.92 5.70
CA GLN A 234 3.12 -19.70 5.45
C GLN A 234 4.17 -18.92 4.66
N LEU A 235 3.78 -18.18 3.61
CA LEU A 235 4.67 -17.32 2.85
C LEU A 235 5.33 -16.27 3.74
N PHE A 236 4.55 -15.61 4.59
CA PHE A 236 5.06 -14.60 5.52
C PHE A 236 6.07 -15.20 6.51
N ALA A 237 5.75 -16.33 7.12
CA ALA A 237 6.63 -17.00 8.06
C ALA A 237 7.92 -17.52 7.40
N ALA A 238 7.80 -18.06 6.19
CA ALA A 238 8.95 -18.55 5.43
C ALA A 238 9.89 -17.41 5.02
N TYR A 239 9.32 -16.28 4.58
CA TYR A 239 10.10 -15.10 4.22
C TYR A 239 10.82 -14.51 5.44
N ALA A 240 10.14 -14.40 6.60
CA ALA A 240 10.76 -13.93 7.84
C ALA A 240 11.96 -14.81 8.21
N ARG A 241 11.78 -16.15 8.24
CA ARG A 241 12.89 -17.08 8.53
C ARG A 241 14.02 -16.98 7.50
N GLY A 242 13.69 -16.79 6.23
CA GLY A 242 14.70 -16.60 5.18
C GLY A 242 15.52 -15.32 5.35
N LYS A 243 14.91 -14.24 5.80
CA LYS A 243 15.61 -12.98 6.13
C LYS A 243 16.54 -13.18 7.33
N ASP A 244 16.07 -13.84 8.40
CA ASP A 244 16.91 -14.17 9.57
C ASP A 244 18.11 -15.05 9.17
N ALA A 245 17.89 -16.06 8.34
CA ALA A 245 18.96 -16.91 7.82
C ALA A 245 20.02 -16.11 7.02
N LYS A 246 19.59 -15.15 6.20
CA LYS A 246 20.49 -14.27 5.44
C LYS A 246 21.29 -13.32 6.33
N GLU A 247 20.69 -12.80 7.40
CA GLU A 247 21.41 -12.01 8.40
C GLU A 247 22.50 -12.85 9.09
N LEU A 248 22.16 -14.06 9.54
CA LEU A 248 23.11 -15.00 10.13
C LEU A 248 24.23 -15.35 9.14
N MET A 249 23.91 -15.60 7.88
CA MET A 249 24.90 -15.88 6.84
C MET A 249 25.88 -14.71 6.65
N THR A 250 25.41 -13.48 6.75
CA THR A 250 26.26 -12.28 6.63
C THR A 250 27.21 -12.12 7.81
N ILE A 251 26.78 -12.51 9.03
CA ILE A 251 27.55 -12.36 10.27
C ILE A 251 28.53 -13.53 10.48
N LEU A 252 28.06 -14.76 10.27
CA LEU A 252 28.81 -15.99 10.65
C LEU A 252 29.38 -16.75 9.45
N GLY A 253 28.98 -16.39 8.24
CA GLY A 253 29.34 -17.11 7.01
C GLY A 253 28.35 -18.27 6.71
N GLU A 254 28.34 -18.70 5.45
CA GLU A 254 27.43 -19.75 4.94
C GLU A 254 27.63 -21.11 5.64
N ALA A 255 28.87 -21.44 5.99
CA ALA A 255 29.23 -22.70 6.66
C ALA A 255 28.64 -22.87 8.07
N ALA A 256 28.12 -21.79 8.67
CA ALA A 256 27.49 -21.84 9.99
C ALA A 256 25.98 -22.12 9.94
N LEU A 257 25.37 -22.15 8.74
CA LEU A 257 23.94 -22.38 8.56
C LEU A 257 23.66 -23.88 8.39
N SER A 258 22.48 -24.31 8.86
CA SER A 258 21.97 -25.62 8.52
C SER A 258 21.50 -25.70 7.06
N ASP A 259 21.44 -26.90 6.49
CA ASP A 259 20.92 -27.11 5.12
C ASP A 259 19.50 -26.52 4.95
N VAL A 260 18.68 -26.61 6.00
CA VAL A 260 17.32 -26.07 5.99
C VAL A 260 17.35 -24.53 5.94
N ASP A 261 18.25 -23.88 6.69
CA ASP A 261 18.35 -22.41 6.69
C ASP A 261 18.88 -21.88 5.34
N LEU A 262 19.75 -22.63 4.67
CA LEU A 262 20.18 -22.33 3.30
C LEU A 262 18.99 -22.36 2.31
N ILE A 263 18.10 -23.35 2.45
CA ILE A 263 16.88 -23.43 1.64
C ILE A 263 15.97 -22.23 1.90
N TYR A 264 15.81 -21.81 3.17
CA TYR A 264 15.03 -20.63 3.52
C TYR A 264 15.67 -19.33 3.02
N ALA A 265 16.97 -19.20 3.06
CA ALA A 265 17.68 -18.06 2.49
C ALA A 265 17.44 -17.94 0.97
N LYS A 266 17.53 -19.06 0.25
CA LYS A 266 17.19 -19.14 -1.17
C LYS A 266 15.71 -18.78 -1.42
N PHE A 267 14.81 -19.30 -0.61
CA PHE A 267 13.38 -18.97 -0.68
C PHE A 267 13.15 -17.46 -0.58
N ALA A 268 13.83 -16.78 0.34
CA ALA A 268 13.70 -15.34 0.50
C ALA A 268 14.11 -14.55 -0.75
N ASP A 269 15.19 -14.95 -1.42
CA ASP A 269 15.63 -14.33 -2.68
C ASP A 269 14.61 -14.52 -3.81
N GLU A 270 14.12 -15.75 -3.99
CA GLU A 270 13.12 -16.03 -5.02
C GLU A 270 11.76 -15.36 -4.69
N PHE A 271 11.41 -15.24 -3.41
CA PHE A 271 10.21 -14.52 -2.98
C PHE A 271 10.30 -13.02 -3.31
N GLU A 272 11.42 -12.36 -3.05
CA GLU A 272 11.64 -10.96 -3.42
C GLU A 272 11.54 -10.78 -4.94
N LYS A 273 12.11 -11.70 -5.71
CA LYS A 273 12.22 -11.64 -7.17
C LYS A 273 10.92 -11.96 -7.90
N GLU A 274 10.21 -13.03 -7.50
CA GLU A 274 9.04 -13.53 -8.26
C GLU A 274 7.71 -13.12 -7.64
N TYR A 275 7.63 -13.01 -6.29
CA TYR A 275 6.38 -12.66 -5.62
C TYR A 275 6.22 -11.17 -5.40
N VAL A 276 7.22 -10.50 -4.84
CA VAL A 276 7.17 -9.07 -4.55
C VAL A 276 7.37 -8.25 -5.81
N SER A 277 8.42 -8.56 -6.58
CA SER A 277 8.74 -7.82 -7.80
C SER A 277 7.70 -8.10 -8.91
N GLN A 278 7.22 -7.03 -9.51
CA GLN A 278 6.25 -7.03 -10.60
C GLN A 278 6.62 -5.92 -11.59
N GLY A 279 6.28 -6.09 -12.84
CA GLY A 279 6.46 -5.01 -13.81
C GLY A 279 5.44 -3.88 -13.59
N PHE A 280 5.78 -2.68 -14.04
CA PHE A 280 4.92 -1.48 -13.96
C PHE A 280 3.52 -1.69 -14.59
N ASN A 281 3.40 -2.57 -15.57
CA ASN A 281 2.16 -2.91 -16.25
C ASN A 281 1.56 -4.26 -15.80
N ALA A 282 2.16 -4.93 -14.83
CA ALA A 282 1.63 -6.20 -14.32
C ALA A 282 0.29 -5.97 -13.62
N ASP A 283 -0.70 -6.78 -13.93
CA ASP A 283 -2.05 -6.79 -13.32
C ASP A 283 -2.38 -8.23 -12.89
N ARG A 284 -1.67 -8.69 -11.85
CA ARG A 284 -1.87 -10.05 -11.31
C ARG A 284 -3.20 -10.14 -10.59
N ASP A 285 -3.99 -11.13 -10.92
CA ASP A 285 -5.15 -11.47 -10.12
C ASP A 285 -4.76 -12.28 -8.86
N ILE A 286 -5.75 -12.54 -8.01
CA ILE A 286 -5.51 -13.26 -6.74
C ILE A 286 -5.18 -14.73 -6.98
N GLU A 287 -5.73 -15.37 -8.01
CA GLU A 287 -5.46 -16.78 -8.33
C GLU A 287 -4.01 -16.94 -8.81
N GLU A 288 -3.58 -16.09 -9.73
CA GLU A 288 -2.20 -16.04 -10.21
C GLU A 288 -1.23 -15.78 -9.05
N THR A 289 -1.55 -14.82 -8.18
CA THR A 289 -0.74 -14.49 -7.00
C THR A 289 -0.59 -15.68 -6.06
N LEU A 290 -1.68 -16.41 -5.78
CA LEU A 290 -1.64 -17.60 -4.95
C LEU A 290 -0.86 -18.75 -5.61
N ASN A 291 -0.96 -18.92 -6.92
CA ASN A 291 -0.21 -19.95 -7.66
C ASN A 291 1.30 -19.68 -7.63
N ILE A 292 1.73 -18.41 -7.79
CA ILE A 292 3.12 -18.02 -7.59
C ILE A 292 3.56 -18.30 -6.15
N GLY A 293 2.70 -18.03 -5.16
CA GLY A 293 2.96 -18.37 -3.77
C GLY A 293 3.21 -19.86 -3.57
N TRP A 294 2.40 -20.72 -4.16
CA TRP A 294 2.55 -22.18 -4.08
C TRP A 294 3.80 -22.69 -4.82
N LYS A 295 4.12 -22.12 -5.99
CA LYS A 295 5.37 -22.41 -6.69
C LYS A 295 6.57 -22.16 -5.76
N LEU A 296 6.60 -21.04 -5.07
CA LEU A 296 7.66 -20.67 -4.14
C LEU A 296 7.68 -21.57 -2.90
N LEU A 297 6.52 -21.86 -2.29
CA LEU A 297 6.44 -22.76 -1.14
C LEU A 297 6.93 -24.18 -1.46
N SER A 298 6.86 -24.58 -2.73
CA SER A 298 7.37 -25.88 -3.18
C SER A 298 8.91 -25.97 -3.22
N ILE A 299 9.63 -24.86 -3.01
CA ILE A 299 11.07 -24.86 -2.77
C ILE A 299 11.39 -25.46 -1.39
N LEU A 300 10.48 -25.27 -0.43
CA LEU A 300 10.63 -25.78 0.93
C LEU A 300 10.17 -27.24 1.02
N PRO A 301 10.81 -28.06 1.86
CA PRO A 301 10.30 -29.40 2.13
C PRO A 301 8.87 -29.36 2.68
N ARG A 302 8.02 -30.29 2.26
CA ARG A 302 6.62 -30.37 2.73
C ARG A 302 6.50 -30.37 4.27
N SER A 303 7.45 -30.98 4.97
CA SER A 303 7.51 -31.02 6.44
C SER A 303 7.68 -29.65 7.11
N GLU A 304 8.17 -28.64 6.36
CA GLU A 304 8.33 -27.26 6.85
C GLU A 304 7.06 -26.42 6.70
N LEU A 305 6.07 -26.87 5.92
CA LEU A 305 4.83 -26.14 5.63
C LEU A 305 3.77 -26.32 6.73
N LYS A 306 4.13 -26.07 7.97
CA LYS A 306 3.35 -26.37 9.18
C LYS A 306 2.12 -25.48 9.40
N ARG A 307 1.97 -24.40 8.60
CA ARG A 307 0.85 -23.46 8.69
C ARG A 307 -0.22 -23.71 7.63
N ILE A 308 -0.08 -24.80 6.89
CA ILE A 308 -0.99 -25.18 5.82
C ILE A 308 -1.63 -26.52 6.16
N ASP A 309 -2.94 -26.59 6.03
CA ASP A 309 -3.70 -27.81 6.24
C ASP A 309 -3.36 -28.85 5.18
N ASP A 310 -3.34 -30.12 5.56
CA ASP A 310 -2.94 -31.25 4.68
C ASP A 310 -3.77 -31.30 3.39
N GLU A 311 -5.06 -30.98 3.46
CA GLU A 311 -5.94 -30.90 2.29
C GLU A 311 -5.37 -29.95 1.20
N TYR A 312 -4.87 -28.78 1.58
CA TYR A 312 -4.30 -27.83 0.62
C TYR A 312 -2.90 -28.23 0.16
N LEU A 313 -2.13 -28.88 1.03
CA LEU A 313 -0.84 -29.46 0.62
C LEU A 313 -1.05 -30.54 -0.46
N ASP A 314 -2.04 -31.40 -0.32
CA ASP A 314 -2.37 -32.41 -1.31
C ASP A 314 -2.90 -31.84 -2.62
N MET A 315 -3.62 -30.71 -2.53
CA MET A 315 -4.15 -30.01 -3.70
C MET A 315 -3.11 -29.25 -4.51
N TYR A 316 -2.15 -28.59 -3.86
CA TYR A 316 -1.36 -27.54 -4.51
C TYR A 316 0.15 -27.73 -4.45
N TYR A 317 0.69 -28.48 -3.48
CA TYR A 317 2.15 -28.64 -3.34
C TYR A 317 2.77 -29.33 -4.55
N GLY A 318 3.77 -28.69 -5.15
CA GLY A 318 4.50 -29.21 -6.30
C GLY A 318 3.71 -29.23 -7.63
N LYS A 319 2.58 -28.52 -7.72
CA LYS A 319 1.73 -28.52 -8.93
C LYS A 319 1.86 -27.27 -9.80
N PHE A 320 2.68 -26.26 -9.41
CA PHE A 320 2.86 -25.00 -10.13
C PHE A 320 4.31 -24.76 -10.54
#